data_771cf36482fb42d125adb91caea30618
#
_entry.id   771cf36482fb42d125adb91caea30618
#
_cell.length_a   1.000
_cell.length_b   1.000
_cell.length_c   1.000
_cell.angle_alpha   90.00
_cell.angle_beta   90.00
_cell.angle_gamma   90.00
#
_symmetry.space_group_name_H-M   'P 1'
#
loop_
_entity.id
_entity.type
_entity.pdbx_description
1 polymer ?
#
loop_
_entity_poly.entity_id
_entity_poly.type
_entity_poly.pdbx_seq_one_letter_code
_entity_poly.pdbx_strand_id
1 'polypeptide(L)'
;IPEKHLAREIERIANAGIRSVMTFGISHHTDETGSDAWREDGLVARMSRICKQTVPEMIVMSDTCFCEYTSHGHCGVLCEHGVDNDATLENLGKQAVVAAAAGADFIAPSAAMDGQVQAIRQALDAAGFKDTAIMSYSTKFASSFYGPFREAAGSALKGDRKSYQMNPMNRREAIRESLLDEAQGADCLMVKPAGAYLDIVRELRERTELPIGAYQV
;
A
#
# COMPACT_ATOMS: atom_id res chain seq x y z
N ILE A 1 -10.21 -13.69 -3.01
CA ILE A 1 -10.56 -14.67 -1.96
C ILE A 1 -11.67 -14.05 -1.14
N PRO A 2 -12.86 -14.67 -1.01
CA PRO A 2 -13.90 -14.20 -0.10
C PRO A 2 -13.45 -14.24 1.36
N GLU A 3 -13.85 -13.24 2.16
CA GLU A 3 -13.47 -13.11 3.56
C GLU A 3 -13.67 -14.42 4.38
N LYS A 4 -14.79 -15.11 4.18
CA LYS A 4 -15.09 -16.40 4.82
C LYS A 4 -14.09 -17.53 4.54
N HIS A 5 -13.22 -17.37 3.54
CA HIS A 5 -12.19 -18.34 3.15
C HIS A 5 -10.77 -17.87 3.49
N LEU A 6 -10.62 -16.65 4.02
CA LEU A 6 -9.31 -16.05 4.28
C LEU A 6 -8.50 -16.88 5.29
N ALA A 7 -9.10 -17.28 6.41
CA ALA A 7 -8.42 -18.09 7.43
C ALA A 7 -7.82 -19.38 6.82
N ARG A 8 -8.62 -20.15 6.07
CA ARG A 8 -8.14 -21.37 5.42
C ARG A 8 -7.00 -21.09 4.44
N GLU A 9 -7.04 -19.97 3.73
CA GLU A 9 -5.98 -19.60 2.80
C GLU A 9 -4.69 -19.21 3.52
N ILE A 10 -4.78 -18.52 4.65
CA ILE A 10 -3.62 -18.18 5.49
C ILE A 10 -2.97 -19.46 6.06
N GLU A 11 -3.76 -20.42 6.53
CA GLU A 11 -3.24 -21.73 6.96
C GLU A 11 -2.51 -22.44 5.82
N ARG A 12 -3.11 -22.47 4.62
CA ARG A 12 -2.51 -23.09 3.43
C ARG A 12 -1.16 -22.46 3.06
N ILE A 13 -1.08 -21.14 3.11
CA ILE A 13 0.13 -20.35 2.84
C ILE A 13 1.21 -20.65 3.88
N ALA A 14 0.85 -20.66 5.17
CA ALA A 14 1.76 -20.97 6.26
C ALA A 14 2.30 -22.41 6.18
N ASN A 15 1.44 -23.38 5.86
CA ASN A 15 1.82 -24.78 5.67
C ASN A 15 2.76 -24.98 4.47
N ALA A 16 2.71 -24.09 3.47
CA ALA A 16 3.67 -24.06 2.37
C ALA A 16 5.02 -23.41 2.74
N GLY A 17 5.20 -23.00 3.99
CA GLY A 17 6.44 -22.39 4.47
C GLY A 17 6.56 -20.88 4.27
N ILE A 18 5.50 -20.22 3.77
CA ILE A 18 5.47 -18.76 3.57
C ILE A 18 5.19 -18.09 4.92
N ARG A 19 5.96 -17.07 5.25
CA ARG A 19 5.93 -16.39 6.56
C ARG A 19 5.38 -14.97 6.51
N SER A 20 5.12 -14.43 5.32
CA SER A 20 4.58 -13.09 5.15
C SER A 20 3.54 -13.04 4.04
N VAL A 21 2.53 -12.21 4.21
CA VAL A 21 1.48 -11.96 3.23
C VAL A 21 1.23 -10.46 3.09
N MET A 22 0.91 -10.02 1.87
CA MET A 22 0.38 -8.68 1.65
C MET A 22 -1.11 -8.80 1.34
N THR A 23 -1.93 -8.03 2.07
CA THR A 23 -3.38 -8.06 1.95
C THR A 23 -3.90 -6.86 1.18
N PHE A 24 -4.79 -7.12 0.23
CA PHE A 24 -5.52 -6.13 -0.55
C PHE A 24 -7.01 -6.33 -0.32
N GLY A 25 -7.70 -5.30 0.17
CA GLY A 25 -9.11 -5.38 0.45
C GLY A 25 -9.93 -4.74 -0.68
N ILE A 26 -10.84 -5.50 -1.27
CA ILE A 26 -11.81 -4.98 -2.23
C ILE A 26 -13.13 -4.81 -1.50
N SER A 27 -13.46 -3.56 -1.14
CA SER A 27 -14.68 -3.28 -0.40
C SER A 27 -15.92 -3.30 -1.31
N HIS A 28 -17.03 -3.78 -0.75
CA HIS A 28 -18.37 -3.64 -1.35
C HIS A 28 -19.06 -2.32 -0.92
N HIS A 29 -18.44 -1.57 -0.01
CA HIS A 29 -18.90 -0.26 0.46
C HIS A 29 -17.92 0.80 -0.02
N THR A 30 -18.29 1.50 -1.09
CA THR A 30 -17.46 2.56 -1.66
C THR A 30 -18.16 3.91 -1.54
N ASP A 31 -17.38 4.95 -1.25
CA ASP A 31 -17.83 6.34 -1.24
C ASP A 31 -16.78 7.26 -1.87
N GLU A 32 -16.99 8.56 -1.84
CA GLU A 32 -16.08 9.52 -2.47
C GLU A 32 -14.70 9.61 -1.79
N THR A 33 -14.62 9.24 -0.51
CA THR A 33 -13.39 9.34 0.29
C THR A 33 -12.74 7.98 0.57
N GLY A 34 -13.45 6.88 0.32
CA GLY A 34 -13.01 5.53 0.65
C GLY A 34 -13.07 5.22 2.15
N SER A 35 -14.11 5.73 2.84
CA SER A 35 -14.19 5.74 4.30
C SER A 35 -14.20 4.36 4.96
N ASP A 36 -14.61 3.29 4.26
CA ASP A 36 -14.55 1.92 4.77
C ASP A 36 -13.11 1.46 5.08
N ALA A 37 -12.11 2.09 4.44
CA ALA A 37 -10.69 1.73 4.61
C ALA A 37 -10.14 2.02 6.01
N TRP A 38 -10.72 2.99 6.73
CA TRP A 38 -10.26 3.38 8.08
C TRP A 38 -11.30 3.16 9.19
N ARG A 39 -12.33 2.36 8.93
CA ARG A 39 -13.27 1.94 9.97
C ARG A 39 -12.65 0.85 10.84
N GLU A 40 -12.83 0.91 12.14
CA GLU A 40 -12.35 -0.11 13.08
C GLU A 40 -12.96 -1.50 12.85
N ASP A 41 -14.18 -1.56 12.30
CA ASP A 41 -14.89 -2.76 11.85
C ASP A 41 -14.83 -2.96 10.32
N GLY A 42 -14.07 -2.12 9.60
CA GLY A 42 -13.91 -2.14 8.15
C GLY A 42 -13.11 -3.34 7.66
N LEU A 43 -13.04 -3.49 6.33
CA LEU A 43 -12.41 -4.64 5.69
C LEU A 43 -10.92 -4.77 6.03
N VAL A 44 -10.18 -3.65 6.05
CA VAL A 44 -8.74 -3.63 6.40
C VAL A 44 -8.50 -4.24 7.78
N ALA A 45 -9.27 -3.79 8.79
CA ALA A 45 -9.15 -4.28 10.15
C ALA A 45 -9.53 -5.77 10.26
N ARG A 46 -10.61 -6.18 9.61
CA ARG A 46 -11.06 -7.58 9.65
C ARG A 46 -10.03 -8.53 9.02
N MET A 47 -9.48 -8.18 7.86
CA MET A 47 -8.45 -9.00 7.20
C MET A 47 -7.22 -9.17 8.08
N SER A 48 -6.69 -8.09 8.65
CA SER A 48 -5.52 -8.14 9.53
C SER A 48 -5.78 -9.01 10.76
N ARG A 49 -6.94 -8.85 11.43
CA ARG A 49 -7.33 -9.68 12.58
C ARG A 49 -7.45 -11.16 12.22
N ILE A 50 -8.11 -11.49 11.11
CA ILE A 50 -8.24 -12.89 10.65
C ILE A 50 -6.86 -13.51 10.42
N CYS A 51 -5.96 -12.82 9.74
CA CYS A 51 -4.60 -13.32 9.51
C CYS A 51 -3.88 -13.61 10.83
N LYS A 52 -3.85 -12.65 11.75
CA LYS A 52 -3.15 -12.78 13.04
C LYS A 52 -3.80 -13.77 13.99
N GLN A 53 -5.11 -13.91 13.97
CA GLN A 53 -5.83 -14.92 14.78
C GLN A 53 -5.62 -16.34 14.25
N THR A 54 -5.46 -16.49 12.93
CA THR A 54 -5.26 -17.79 12.29
C THR A 54 -3.83 -18.29 12.44
N VAL A 55 -2.84 -17.42 12.15
CA VAL A 55 -1.41 -17.73 12.25
C VAL A 55 -0.73 -16.52 12.90
N PRO A 56 -0.60 -16.49 14.24
CA PRO A 56 -0.10 -15.33 14.99
C PRO A 56 1.29 -14.85 14.55
N GLU A 57 2.16 -15.77 14.12
CA GLU A 57 3.50 -15.47 13.64
C GLU A 57 3.56 -15.03 12.17
N MET A 58 2.46 -15.04 11.43
CA MET A 58 2.41 -14.53 10.06
C MET A 58 2.68 -13.03 10.06
N ILE A 59 3.65 -12.60 9.27
CA ILE A 59 3.87 -11.17 9.01
C ILE A 59 2.79 -10.68 8.07
N VAL A 60 1.98 -9.74 8.53
CA VAL A 60 0.88 -9.16 7.78
C VAL A 60 1.27 -7.77 7.29
N MET A 61 1.35 -7.59 5.97
CA MET A 61 1.56 -6.31 5.32
C MET A 61 0.21 -5.81 4.80
N SER A 62 -0.26 -4.66 5.28
CA SER A 62 -1.51 -4.08 4.80
C SER A 62 -1.23 -3.09 3.68
N ASP A 63 -1.72 -3.36 2.46
CA ASP A 63 -1.74 -2.35 1.40
C ASP A 63 -2.56 -1.14 1.87
N THR A 64 -2.05 0.06 1.62
CA THR A 64 -2.65 1.30 2.09
C THR A 64 -2.90 2.21 0.90
N CYS A 65 -4.13 2.19 0.43
CA CYS A 65 -4.63 2.91 -0.74
C CYS A 65 -6.15 3.00 -0.66
N PHE A 66 -6.73 3.88 -1.48
CA PHE A 66 -8.18 4.07 -1.52
C PHE A 66 -8.85 3.57 -2.80
N CYS A 67 -8.10 3.13 -3.80
CA CYS A 67 -8.67 2.78 -5.12
C CYS A 67 -9.67 1.61 -5.08
N GLU A 68 -9.61 0.77 -4.07
CA GLU A 68 -10.54 -0.33 -3.81
C GLU A 68 -11.73 0.08 -2.93
N TYR A 69 -11.71 1.32 -2.40
CA TYR A 69 -12.69 1.85 -1.44
C TYR A 69 -13.41 3.09 -1.96
N THR A 70 -12.87 3.75 -2.99
CA THR A 70 -13.49 4.94 -3.58
C THR A 70 -14.43 4.59 -4.72
N SER A 71 -15.56 5.31 -4.80
CA SER A 71 -16.56 5.16 -5.88
C SER A 71 -16.02 5.52 -7.26
N HIS A 72 -14.95 6.30 -7.34
CA HIS A 72 -14.30 6.75 -8.58
C HIS A 72 -13.01 5.97 -8.93
N GLY A 73 -12.50 5.10 -8.04
CA GLY A 73 -11.35 4.24 -8.28
C GLY A 73 -9.97 4.95 -8.28
N HIS A 74 -9.88 6.22 -7.90
CA HIS A 74 -8.61 6.89 -7.66
C HIS A 74 -8.05 6.59 -6.27
N CYS A 75 -6.73 6.77 -6.11
CA CYS A 75 -6.01 6.42 -4.89
C CYS A 75 -6.11 7.46 -3.77
N GLY A 76 -6.93 8.48 -3.91
CA GLY A 76 -7.09 9.55 -2.93
C GLY A 76 -8.36 10.37 -3.15
N VAL A 77 -8.53 11.40 -2.33
CA VAL A 77 -9.65 12.35 -2.39
C VAL A 77 -9.57 13.16 -3.69
N LEU A 78 -10.70 13.37 -4.35
CA LEU A 78 -10.76 14.20 -5.57
C LEU A 78 -11.08 15.66 -5.25
N CYS A 79 -10.44 16.55 -6.00
CA CYS A 79 -10.77 17.97 -6.11
C CYS A 79 -10.97 18.36 -7.59
N GLU A 80 -11.22 19.65 -7.87
CA GLU A 80 -11.42 20.15 -9.24
C GLU A 80 -10.23 19.86 -10.18
N HIS A 81 -9.04 19.70 -9.64
CA HIS A 81 -7.79 19.53 -10.40
C HIS A 81 -7.25 18.08 -10.41
N GLY A 82 -8.00 17.12 -9.89
CA GLY A 82 -7.60 15.72 -9.80
C GLY A 82 -7.55 15.19 -8.37
N VAL A 83 -6.54 14.40 -8.01
CA VAL A 83 -6.38 13.92 -6.64
C VAL A 83 -5.76 15.02 -5.76
N ASP A 84 -6.42 15.31 -4.64
CA ASP A 84 -5.91 16.20 -3.60
C ASP A 84 -4.93 15.42 -2.71
N ASN A 85 -3.64 15.73 -2.89
CA ASN A 85 -2.56 15.08 -2.16
C ASN A 85 -2.73 15.25 -0.64
N ASP A 86 -2.84 16.47 -0.18
CA ASP A 86 -2.80 16.80 1.26
C ASP A 86 -4.04 16.29 2.00
N ALA A 87 -5.22 16.41 1.41
CA ALA A 87 -6.43 15.82 1.98
C ALA A 87 -6.35 14.28 2.03
N THR A 88 -5.62 13.67 1.10
CA THR A 88 -5.41 12.22 1.09
C THR A 88 -4.47 11.75 2.20
N LEU A 89 -3.45 12.53 2.55
CA LEU A 89 -2.46 12.18 3.58
C LEU A 89 -3.10 11.89 4.94
N GLU A 90 -4.06 12.71 5.35
CA GLU A 90 -4.78 12.52 6.62
C GLU A 90 -5.50 11.17 6.66
N ASN A 91 -6.16 10.80 5.57
CA ASN A 91 -6.89 9.54 5.46
C ASN A 91 -5.96 8.33 5.40
N LEU A 92 -4.79 8.45 4.76
CA LEU A 92 -3.74 7.40 4.78
C LEU A 92 -3.25 7.13 6.21
N GLY A 93 -3.05 8.18 7.00
CA GLY A 93 -2.71 8.05 8.42
C GLY A 93 -3.79 7.28 9.22
N LYS A 94 -5.06 7.59 9.01
CA LYS A 94 -6.18 6.88 9.65
C LYS A 94 -6.22 5.39 9.26
N GLN A 95 -6.07 5.07 7.97
CA GLN A 95 -6.04 3.71 7.48
C GLN A 95 -4.88 2.91 8.08
N ALA A 96 -3.69 3.52 8.14
CA ALA A 96 -2.50 2.90 8.73
C ALA A 96 -2.70 2.57 10.21
N VAL A 97 -3.25 3.49 11.00
CA VAL A 97 -3.53 3.27 12.44
C VAL A 97 -4.53 2.14 12.64
N VAL A 98 -5.59 2.09 11.85
CA VAL A 98 -6.60 1.01 11.91
C VAL A 98 -5.99 -0.35 11.57
N ALA A 99 -5.14 -0.42 10.55
CA ALA A 99 -4.45 -1.65 10.18
C ALA A 99 -3.50 -2.12 11.30
N ALA A 100 -2.69 -1.21 11.85
CA ALA A 100 -1.77 -1.51 12.96
C ALA A 100 -2.52 -1.96 14.22
N ALA A 101 -3.60 -1.28 14.61
CA ALA A 101 -4.46 -1.65 15.73
C ALA A 101 -5.11 -3.04 15.54
N ALA A 102 -5.32 -3.46 14.31
CA ALA A 102 -5.85 -4.78 13.96
C ALA A 102 -4.75 -5.86 13.86
N GLY A 103 -3.47 -5.51 14.07
CA GLY A 103 -2.33 -6.42 14.12
C GLY A 103 -1.49 -6.49 12.85
N ALA A 104 -1.63 -5.57 11.91
CA ALA A 104 -0.69 -5.48 10.79
C ALA A 104 0.73 -5.14 11.29
N ASP A 105 1.72 -5.88 10.82
CA ASP A 105 3.13 -5.67 11.16
C ASP A 105 3.77 -4.60 10.25
N PHE A 106 3.28 -4.50 9.01
CA PHE A 106 3.73 -3.52 8.02
C PHE A 106 2.55 -2.75 7.42
N ILE A 107 2.78 -1.46 7.21
CA ILE A 107 1.94 -0.60 6.36
C ILE A 107 2.65 -0.44 5.01
N ALA A 108 1.93 -0.70 3.92
CA ALA A 108 2.49 -0.66 2.57
C ALA A 108 1.76 0.39 1.70
N PRO A 109 2.12 1.69 1.82
CA PRO A 109 1.42 2.78 1.13
C PRO A 109 1.65 2.73 -0.38
N SER A 110 0.59 2.41 -1.11
CA SER A 110 0.60 2.32 -2.57
C SER A 110 -0.14 3.45 -3.28
N ALA A 111 -0.63 4.44 -2.54
CA ALA A 111 -1.41 5.56 -3.07
C ALA A 111 -0.59 6.51 -3.95
N ALA A 112 0.74 6.53 -3.80
CA ALA A 112 1.67 7.39 -4.53
C ALA A 112 1.42 8.90 -4.29
N MET A 113 1.19 9.27 -3.03
CA MET A 113 1.06 10.67 -2.60
C MET A 113 2.39 11.17 -2.06
N ASP A 114 2.72 12.42 -2.37
CA ASP A 114 3.91 13.08 -1.83
C ASP A 114 3.78 13.25 -0.31
N GLY A 115 4.81 12.84 0.44
CA GLY A 115 4.81 12.91 1.91
C GLY A 115 4.00 11.81 2.62
N GLN A 116 3.49 10.81 1.90
CA GLN A 116 2.66 9.75 2.48
C GLN A 116 3.39 8.96 3.57
N VAL A 117 4.68 8.67 3.42
CA VAL A 117 5.48 7.95 4.42
C VAL A 117 5.57 8.75 5.70
N GLN A 118 5.89 10.04 5.62
CA GLN A 118 5.96 10.91 6.78
C GLN A 118 4.62 11.02 7.52
N ALA A 119 3.53 11.22 6.78
CA ALA A 119 2.19 11.33 7.37
C ALA A 119 1.77 10.04 8.09
N ILE A 120 2.02 8.88 7.48
CA ILE A 120 1.76 7.56 8.07
C ILE A 120 2.63 7.34 9.31
N ARG A 121 3.94 7.62 9.26
CA ARG A 121 4.84 7.45 10.41
C ARG A 121 4.40 8.30 11.59
N GLN A 122 4.07 9.56 11.34
CA GLN A 122 3.57 10.46 12.38
C GLN A 122 2.25 9.98 13.00
N ALA A 123 1.32 9.48 12.18
CA ALA A 123 0.04 8.95 12.66
C ALA A 123 0.23 7.69 13.53
N LEU A 124 1.07 6.76 13.08
CA LEU A 124 1.39 5.54 13.82
C LEU A 124 2.09 5.86 15.16
N ASP A 125 3.06 6.76 15.17
CA ASP A 125 3.79 7.16 16.37
C ASP A 125 2.87 7.85 17.39
N ALA A 126 2.01 8.74 16.93
CA ALA A 126 1.01 9.42 17.77
C ALA A 126 0.00 8.45 18.39
N ALA A 127 -0.34 7.37 17.67
CA ALA A 127 -1.23 6.31 18.17
C ALA A 127 -0.50 5.23 18.98
N GLY A 128 0.82 5.32 19.16
CA GLY A 128 1.64 4.39 19.95
C GLY A 128 2.16 3.15 19.18
N PHE A 129 1.94 3.07 17.87
CA PHE A 129 2.40 1.96 17.01
C PHE A 129 3.80 2.20 16.43
N LYS A 130 4.77 2.46 17.31
CA LYS A 130 6.15 2.81 16.92
C LYS A 130 6.90 1.66 16.24
N ASP A 131 6.53 0.42 16.55
CA ASP A 131 7.16 -0.78 16.01
C ASP A 131 6.52 -1.28 14.71
N THR A 132 5.40 -0.65 14.26
CA THR A 132 4.80 -0.97 12.97
C THR A 132 5.66 -0.40 11.85
N ALA A 133 6.20 -1.27 11.01
CA ALA A 133 7.11 -0.89 9.93
C ALA A 133 6.36 -0.33 8.70
N ILE A 134 7.07 0.44 7.87
CA ILE A 134 6.53 0.99 6.62
C ILE A 134 7.34 0.44 5.44
N MET A 135 6.67 -0.28 4.53
CA MET A 135 7.21 -0.67 3.24
C MET A 135 6.66 0.25 2.17
N SER A 136 7.41 1.29 1.82
CA SER A 136 6.94 2.24 0.82
C SER A 136 6.99 1.68 -0.60
N TYR A 137 5.90 1.89 -1.37
CA TYR A 137 5.94 1.78 -2.83
C TYR A 137 6.68 2.99 -3.42
N SER A 138 7.90 3.20 -2.97
CA SER A 138 8.73 4.38 -3.23
C SER A 138 9.00 4.63 -4.70
N THR A 139 8.97 3.58 -5.52
CA THR A 139 9.05 3.67 -6.97
C THR A 139 7.86 2.95 -7.59
N LYS A 140 6.82 3.71 -7.96
CA LYS A 140 5.63 3.17 -8.62
C LYS A 140 5.41 3.86 -9.96
N PHE A 141 5.92 3.25 -11.01
CA PHE A 141 5.75 3.76 -12.37
C PHE A 141 4.34 3.57 -12.91
N ALA A 142 3.83 4.53 -13.66
CA ALA A 142 2.65 4.32 -14.49
C ALA A 142 2.95 3.20 -15.50
N SER A 143 2.04 2.21 -15.62
CA SER A 143 2.28 1.03 -16.44
C SER A 143 1.00 0.40 -16.97
N SER A 144 1.06 -0.08 -18.22
CA SER A 144 0.01 -0.93 -18.79
C SER A 144 -0.05 -2.32 -18.15
N PHE A 145 1.02 -2.76 -17.49
CA PHE A 145 1.07 -4.03 -16.77
C PHE A 145 0.07 -4.12 -15.60
N TYR A 146 -0.49 -3.01 -15.13
CA TYR A 146 -1.55 -3.02 -14.11
C TYR A 146 -2.94 -3.42 -14.62
N GLY A 147 -3.10 -3.74 -15.91
CA GLY A 147 -4.36 -4.19 -16.49
C GLY A 147 -4.99 -5.35 -15.73
N PRO A 148 -4.29 -6.51 -15.56
CA PRO A 148 -4.81 -7.66 -14.83
C PRO A 148 -5.19 -7.34 -13.36
N PHE A 149 -4.39 -6.51 -12.67
CA PHE A 149 -4.70 -6.07 -11.31
C PHE A 149 -6.00 -5.25 -11.27
N ARG A 150 -6.18 -4.29 -12.19
CA ARG A 150 -7.38 -3.46 -12.27
C ARG A 150 -8.64 -4.30 -12.54
N GLU A 151 -8.52 -5.30 -13.40
CA GLU A 151 -9.61 -6.24 -13.68
C GLU A 151 -9.95 -7.08 -12.42
N ALA A 152 -8.94 -7.65 -11.76
CA ALA A 152 -9.11 -8.44 -10.54
C ALA A 152 -9.69 -7.62 -9.38
N ALA A 153 -9.32 -6.34 -9.28
CA ALA A 153 -9.83 -5.40 -8.27
C ALA A 153 -11.23 -4.87 -8.60
N GLY A 154 -11.80 -5.16 -9.77
CA GLY A 154 -13.08 -4.60 -10.20
C GLY A 154 -13.06 -3.07 -10.26
N SER A 155 -11.93 -2.48 -10.66
CA SER A 155 -11.67 -1.05 -10.55
C SER A 155 -12.72 -0.20 -11.28
N ALA A 156 -13.33 0.74 -10.57
CA ALA A 156 -14.26 1.75 -11.12
C ALA A 156 -13.51 2.89 -11.84
N LEU A 157 -12.20 2.83 -11.96
CA LEU A 157 -11.36 3.91 -12.50
C LEU A 157 -11.78 4.34 -13.90
N LYS A 158 -12.10 5.64 -14.05
CA LYS A 158 -12.28 6.32 -15.33
C LYS A 158 -11.06 7.19 -15.58
N GLY A 159 -10.39 7.00 -16.73
CA GLY A 159 -9.15 7.71 -17.04
C GLY A 159 -7.89 6.94 -16.65
N ASP A 160 -6.87 7.63 -16.16
CA ASP A 160 -5.60 7.05 -15.76
C ASP A 160 -5.09 7.65 -14.44
N ARG A 161 -3.92 7.19 -13.98
CA ARG A 161 -3.26 7.63 -12.74
C ARG A 161 -1.93 8.34 -13.00
N LYS A 162 -1.69 8.82 -14.21
CA LYS A 162 -0.41 9.42 -14.61
C LYS A 162 -0.11 10.74 -13.92
N SER A 163 -1.12 11.38 -13.32
CA SER A 163 -0.94 12.62 -12.55
C SER A 163 -0.23 12.41 -11.22
N TYR A 164 -0.21 11.18 -10.68
CA TYR A 164 0.47 10.86 -9.42
C TYR A 164 1.31 9.58 -9.44
N GLN A 165 1.22 8.74 -10.48
CA GLN A 165 2.19 7.66 -10.71
C GLN A 165 3.36 8.18 -11.53
N MET A 166 4.58 7.71 -11.24
CA MET A 166 5.81 8.17 -11.87
C MET A 166 5.81 7.99 -13.38
N ASN A 167 6.42 8.93 -14.08
CA ASN A 167 6.68 8.79 -15.50
C ASN A 167 7.59 7.55 -15.75
N PRO A 168 7.16 6.58 -16.60
CA PRO A 168 7.89 5.33 -16.82
C PRO A 168 9.31 5.50 -17.37
N MET A 169 9.66 6.67 -17.89
CA MET A 169 11.00 6.97 -18.41
C MET A 169 11.85 7.82 -17.46
N ASN A 170 11.32 8.21 -16.28
CA ASN A 170 12.01 9.12 -15.37
C ASN A 170 12.72 8.39 -14.22
N ARG A 171 13.86 7.75 -14.53
CA ARG A 171 14.73 7.11 -13.54
C ARG A 171 15.16 8.05 -12.40
N ARG A 172 15.40 9.35 -12.71
CA ARG A 172 15.87 10.31 -11.69
C ARG A 172 14.81 10.57 -10.62
N GLU A 173 13.56 10.64 -11.01
CA GLU A 173 12.41 10.76 -10.10
C GLU A 173 12.34 9.53 -9.18
N ALA A 174 12.40 8.31 -9.74
CA ALA A 174 12.36 7.08 -8.99
C ALA A 174 13.39 7.02 -7.85
N ILE A 175 14.63 7.37 -8.14
CA ILE A 175 15.71 7.39 -7.14
C ILE A 175 15.49 8.50 -6.11
N ARG A 176 15.08 9.69 -6.55
CA ARG A 176 14.82 10.82 -5.65
C ARG A 176 13.70 10.51 -4.66
N GLU A 177 12.57 10.04 -5.16
CA GLU A 177 11.40 9.72 -4.31
C GLU A 177 11.71 8.60 -3.33
N SER A 178 12.46 7.57 -3.77
CA SER A 178 12.87 6.50 -2.86
C SER A 178 13.75 6.99 -1.70
N LEU A 179 14.69 7.89 -1.96
CA LEU A 179 15.53 8.47 -0.91
C LEU A 179 14.76 9.46 -0.02
N LEU A 180 13.74 10.13 -0.56
CA LEU A 180 12.83 10.96 0.26
C LEU A 180 11.99 10.09 1.19
N ASP A 181 11.45 8.98 0.71
CA ASP A 181 10.68 8.05 1.54
C ASP A 181 11.53 7.42 2.65
N GLU A 182 12.79 7.06 2.36
CA GLU A 182 13.75 6.64 3.38
C GLU A 182 13.95 7.73 4.45
N ALA A 183 14.18 8.98 4.03
CA ALA A 183 14.34 10.12 4.95
C ALA A 183 13.09 10.44 5.76
N GLN A 184 11.90 10.10 5.25
CA GLN A 184 10.60 10.26 5.91
C GLN A 184 10.26 9.12 6.88
N GLY A 185 11.10 8.07 6.94
CA GLY A 185 10.96 6.99 7.90
C GLY A 185 10.39 5.68 7.32
N ALA A 186 10.58 5.42 6.04
CA ALA A 186 10.33 4.08 5.48
C ALA A 186 11.37 3.08 6.03
N ASP A 187 10.94 1.86 6.35
CA ASP A 187 11.78 0.76 6.80
C ASP A 187 12.20 -0.14 5.62
N CYS A 188 11.40 -0.15 4.55
CA CYS A 188 11.67 -0.86 3.31
C CYS A 188 11.22 0.00 2.12
N LEU A 189 11.95 -0.11 1.01
CA LEU A 189 11.59 0.52 -0.26
C LEU A 189 11.08 -0.55 -1.24
N MET A 190 10.22 -0.15 -2.20
CA MET A 190 9.67 -1.09 -3.19
C MET A 190 9.63 -0.48 -4.58
N VAL A 191 10.03 -1.28 -5.58
CA VAL A 191 9.93 -0.96 -7.00
C VAL A 191 8.76 -1.71 -7.62
N LYS A 192 7.84 -1.00 -8.31
CA LYS A 192 6.69 -1.56 -9.01
C LYS A 192 6.45 -0.87 -10.35
N PRO A 193 6.29 -1.60 -11.45
CA PRO A 193 6.45 -3.04 -11.63
C PRO A 193 7.93 -3.42 -11.77
N ALA A 194 8.43 -4.37 -10.98
CA ALA A 194 9.86 -4.61 -10.87
C ALA A 194 10.49 -5.23 -12.12
N GLY A 195 9.79 -6.11 -12.82
CA GLY A 195 10.35 -6.86 -13.94
C GLY A 195 10.89 -6.00 -15.08
N ALA A 196 10.31 -4.81 -15.30
CA ALA A 196 10.76 -3.86 -16.32
C ALA A 196 11.79 -2.85 -15.79
N TYR A 197 12.13 -2.87 -14.49
CA TYR A 197 12.94 -1.85 -13.79
C TYR A 197 13.97 -2.46 -12.84
N LEU A 198 14.60 -3.58 -13.24
CA LEU A 198 15.66 -4.22 -12.45
C LEU A 198 16.91 -3.34 -12.32
N ASP A 199 17.13 -2.44 -13.25
CA ASP A 199 18.15 -1.40 -13.19
C ASP A 199 17.90 -0.42 -12.04
N ILE A 200 16.64 -0.04 -11.79
CA ILE A 200 16.26 0.81 -10.66
C ILE A 200 16.45 0.05 -9.33
N VAL A 201 16.05 -1.24 -9.27
CA VAL A 201 16.31 -2.09 -8.09
C VAL A 201 17.80 -2.14 -7.78
N ARG A 202 18.65 -2.34 -8.79
CA ARG A 202 20.10 -2.37 -8.63
C ARG A 202 20.65 -1.03 -8.16
N GLU A 203 20.22 0.07 -8.76
CA GLU A 203 20.70 1.39 -8.38
C GLU A 203 20.29 1.78 -6.96
N LEU A 204 19.06 1.47 -6.55
CA LEU A 204 18.62 1.69 -5.18
C LEU A 204 19.47 0.89 -4.19
N ARG A 205 19.78 -0.39 -4.49
CA ARG A 205 20.65 -1.20 -3.65
C ARG A 205 22.03 -0.61 -3.40
N GLU A 206 22.51 0.22 -4.32
CA GLU A 206 23.80 0.92 -4.20
C GLU A 206 23.71 2.24 -3.43
N ARG A 207 22.49 2.73 -3.14
CA ARG A 207 22.24 4.05 -2.52
C ARG A 207 21.61 3.98 -1.13
N THR A 208 21.07 2.84 -0.75
CA THR A 208 20.42 2.65 0.56
C THR A 208 20.83 1.33 1.18
N GLU A 209 20.82 1.28 2.51
CA GLU A 209 20.99 0.06 3.29
C GLU A 209 19.64 -0.62 3.58
N LEU A 210 18.51 0.03 3.30
CA LEU A 210 17.19 -0.54 3.55
C LEU A 210 16.92 -1.75 2.64
N PRO A 211 16.11 -2.72 3.08
CA PRO A 211 15.60 -3.78 2.23
C PRO A 211 14.80 -3.22 1.06
N ILE A 212 14.96 -3.85 -0.10
CA ILE A 212 14.26 -3.43 -1.33
C ILE A 212 13.31 -4.55 -1.78
N GLY A 213 12.02 -4.25 -1.80
CA GLY A 213 10.98 -5.08 -2.37
C GLY A 213 10.92 -4.93 -3.89
N ALA A 214 10.72 -6.04 -4.59
CA ALA A 214 10.50 -6.07 -6.03
C ALA A 214 9.09 -6.62 -6.31
N TYR A 215 8.14 -5.73 -6.64
CA TYR A 215 6.77 -6.13 -6.92
C TYR A 215 6.64 -6.54 -8.38
N GLN A 216 6.51 -7.84 -8.61
CA GLN A 216 6.27 -8.39 -9.94
C GLN A 216 4.76 -8.35 -10.26
N VAL A 217 4.43 -7.84 -11.45
CA VAL A 217 3.04 -7.72 -11.97
C VAL A 217 2.89 -8.58 -13.21
#